data_59e6d1e89a772e0384fd247919ebcd75
#
_entry.id   59e6d1e89a772e0384fd247919ebcd75
#
_cell.length_a   1.000
_cell.length_b   1.000
_cell.length_c   1.000
_cell.angle_alpha   90.00
_cell.angle_beta   90.00
_cell.angle_gamma   90.00
#
_symmetry.space_group_name_H-M   'P 1'
#
loop_
_entity.id
_entity.type
_entity.pdbx_description
1 polymer ?
#
loop_
_entity_poly.entity_id
_entity_poly.type
_entity_poly.pdbx_seq_one_letter_code
_entity_poly.pdbx_strand_id
1 'polypeptide(L)'
;MKRPNRIALAATATAIVLSSPLLALTGREIVEKSEEAVRSNSISGTYEITVKTRRWTRTMGMKYQEMRKARKSFAEITSPRKDAGNRFLMIGDGMWHYVPKIQQTIKISPSMMLQSWMGSDFSNDDIVKESSILHDYTHKLLGNAKAEGHDVYRVELTPKKDAAVVWGKILYYARTSDFLPVKQEFFSEHGVLRKTLTCSDFRVMGGRTIPVVYKMQPAGKDRYTVMETKSITFNAGIPSRVFSLQNLTKR
;
A
#
# COMPACT_ATOMS: atom_id res chain seq x y z
N MET A 1 36.91 28.15 78.84
CA MET A 1 37.11 27.35 77.62
C MET A 1 35.76 27.20 76.93
N LYS A 2 35.53 27.96 75.86
CA LYS A 2 34.27 27.89 75.03
C LYS A 2 34.54 27.02 73.77
N ARG A 3 33.72 25.99 73.55
CA ARG A 3 33.80 25.15 72.34
C ARG A 3 33.07 25.86 71.22
N PRO A 4 33.57 25.83 70.00
CA PRO A 4 32.84 26.41 68.82
C PRO A 4 31.79 25.43 68.28
N ASN A 5 30.58 25.97 68.02
CA ASN A 5 29.48 25.30 67.32
C ASN A 5 29.85 25.07 65.84
N ARG A 6 29.83 23.83 65.43
CA ARG A 6 29.90 23.48 64.00
C ARG A 6 28.49 23.47 63.41
N ILE A 7 28.21 24.45 62.56
CA ILE A 7 26.98 24.48 61.72
C ILE A 7 27.23 23.55 60.55
N ALA A 8 26.45 22.45 60.45
CA ALA A 8 26.47 21.55 59.29
C ALA A 8 25.57 22.14 58.22
N LEU A 9 26.17 22.51 57.11
CA LEU A 9 25.43 22.95 55.91
C LEU A 9 24.95 21.70 55.12
N ALA A 10 23.64 21.44 55.14
CA ALA A 10 23.04 20.37 54.32
C ALA A 10 22.87 20.88 52.91
N ALA A 11 23.65 20.34 51.99
CA ALA A 11 23.49 20.60 50.56
C ALA A 11 22.35 19.73 49.99
N THR A 12 21.21 20.35 49.70
CA THR A 12 20.09 19.70 49.02
C THR A 12 20.40 19.64 47.52
N ALA A 13 20.75 18.46 47.00
CA ALA A 13 20.93 18.23 45.57
C ALA A 13 19.55 18.08 44.90
N THR A 14 19.13 19.11 44.18
CA THR A 14 17.93 19.07 43.34
C THR A 14 18.24 18.30 42.05
N ALA A 15 17.75 17.06 41.94
CA ALA A 15 17.85 16.27 40.71
C ALA A 15 16.89 16.85 39.65
N ILE A 16 17.45 17.50 38.63
CA ILE A 16 16.70 17.92 37.44
C ILE A 16 16.46 16.67 36.56
N VAL A 17 15.28 16.13 36.63
CA VAL A 17 14.82 15.08 35.67
C VAL A 17 14.61 15.74 34.34
N LEU A 18 15.57 15.63 33.42
CA LEU A 18 15.46 15.98 32.03
C LEU A 18 14.53 14.97 31.38
N SER A 19 13.22 15.27 31.33
CA SER A 19 12.26 14.55 30.51
C SER A 19 12.58 14.89 29.06
N SER A 20 13.26 13.97 28.34
CA SER A 20 13.40 14.05 26.90
C SER A 20 11.99 14.06 26.29
N PRO A 21 11.63 15.03 25.42
CA PRO A 21 10.35 14.99 24.73
C PRO A 21 10.31 13.71 23.89
N LEU A 22 9.39 12.83 24.20
CA LEU A 22 9.07 11.69 23.33
C LEU A 22 8.59 12.30 22.00
N LEU A 23 9.43 12.29 20.98
CA LEU A 23 9.06 12.79 19.66
C LEU A 23 7.82 12.02 19.20
N ALA A 24 6.68 12.70 19.15
CA ALA A 24 5.44 12.13 18.63
C ALA A 24 5.63 11.78 17.18
N LEU A 25 5.19 10.57 16.78
CA LEU A 25 5.25 10.10 15.39
C LEU A 25 4.51 11.10 14.48
N THR A 26 5.13 11.43 13.37
CA THR A 26 4.51 12.22 12.30
C THR A 26 3.61 11.34 11.43
N GLY A 27 2.66 11.93 10.73
CA GLY A 27 1.83 11.19 9.76
C GLY A 27 2.66 10.50 8.68
N ARG A 28 3.77 11.14 8.23
CA ARG A 28 4.69 10.55 7.25
C ARG A 28 5.38 9.30 7.80
N GLU A 29 5.95 9.37 8.98
CA GLU A 29 6.62 8.22 9.61
C GLU A 29 5.69 7.03 9.82
N ILE A 30 4.41 7.29 10.14
CA ILE A 30 3.41 6.23 10.29
C ILE A 30 3.17 5.53 8.94
N VAL A 31 2.96 6.27 7.86
CA VAL A 31 2.74 5.69 6.52
C VAL A 31 4.00 4.97 6.03
N GLU A 32 5.20 5.52 6.27
CA GLU A 32 6.48 4.91 5.91
C GLU A 32 6.69 3.56 6.63
N LYS A 33 6.48 3.52 7.95
CA LYS A 33 6.52 2.27 8.72
C LYS A 33 5.47 1.25 8.25
N SER A 34 4.29 1.72 7.87
CA SER A 34 3.22 0.87 7.35
C SER A 34 3.61 0.25 5.99
N GLU A 35 4.18 1.03 5.09
CA GLU A 35 4.69 0.53 3.82
C GLU A 35 5.86 -0.47 4.01
N GLU A 36 6.77 -0.19 4.94
CA GLU A 36 7.89 -1.08 5.26
C GLU A 36 7.43 -2.41 5.87
N ALA A 37 6.35 -2.40 6.66
CA ALA A 37 5.82 -3.59 7.29
C ALA A 37 5.32 -4.62 6.26
N VAL A 38 4.70 -4.16 5.16
CA VAL A 38 4.08 -5.03 4.14
C VAL A 38 4.92 -5.18 2.86
N ARG A 39 6.01 -4.42 2.71
CA ARG A 39 6.83 -4.38 1.49
C ARG A 39 8.31 -4.65 1.76
N SER A 40 9.05 -4.93 0.69
CA SER A 40 10.51 -5.04 0.68
C SER A 40 11.08 -4.43 -0.60
N ASN A 41 12.40 -4.53 -0.81
CA ASN A 41 13.05 -4.05 -2.03
C ASN A 41 12.58 -4.81 -3.27
N SER A 42 12.26 -6.09 -3.12
CA SER A 42 11.68 -6.92 -4.18
C SER A 42 10.69 -7.93 -3.60
N ILE A 43 9.63 -8.21 -4.35
CA ILE A 43 8.57 -9.15 -3.97
C ILE A 43 8.31 -10.07 -5.15
N SER A 44 8.15 -11.37 -4.87
CA SER A 44 7.59 -12.34 -5.81
C SER A 44 6.46 -13.10 -5.11
N GLY A 45 5.29 -13.20 -5.73
CA GLY A 45 4.15 -13.84 -5.09
C GLY A 45 3.10 -14.32 -6.07
N THR A 46 2.14 -15.08 -5.54
CA THR A 46 0.93 -15.49 -6.25
C THR A 46 -0.29 -14.97 -5.51
N TYR A 47 -1.27 -14.54 -6.28
CA TYR A 47 -2.47 -13.89 -5.77
C TYR A 47 -3.70 -14.49 -6.45
N GLU A 48 -4.80 -14.46 -5.74
CA GLU A 48 -6.12 -14.74 -6.29
C GLU A 48 -6.96 -13.47 -6.22
N ILE A 49 -7.59 -13.12 -7.34
CA ILE A 49 -8.38 -11.89 -7.46
C ILE A 49 -9.80 -12.30 -7.80
N THR A 50 -10.73 -12.05 -6.89
CA THR A 50 -12.15 -12.33 -7.06
C THR A 50 -12.94 -11.04 -7.19
N VAL A 51 -13.52 -10.84 -8.38
CA VAL A 51 -14.47 -9.75 -8.65
C VAL A 51 -15.87 -10.27 -8.40
N LYS A 52 -16.59 -9.65 -7.48
CA LYS A 52 -17.97 -10.00 -7.12
C LYS A 52 -18.93 -8.86 -7.46
N THR A 53 -19.94 -9.16 -8.24
CA THR A 53 -21.03 -8.27 -8.59
C THR A 53 -22.38 -8.90 -8.22
N ARG A 54 -23.48 -8.19 -8.33
CA ARG A 54 -24.82 -8.77 -8.11
C ARG A 54 -25.14 -9.93 -9.06
N ARG A 55 -24.57 -9.93 -10.27
CA ARG A 55 -24.96 -10.87 -11.36
C ARG A 55 -23.96 -12.00 -11.55
N TRP A 56 -22.68 -11.79 -11.25
CA TRP A 56 -21.62 -12.77 -11.52
C TRP A 56 -20.44 -12.61 -10.55
N THR A 57 -19.71 -13.67 -10.41
CA THR A 57 -18.41 -13.72 -9.72
C THR A 57 -17.36 -14.23 -10.70
N ARG A 58 -16.18 -13.62 -10.73
CA ARG A 58 -15.03 -14.06 -11.52
C ARG A 58 -13.78 -14.08 -10.66
N THR A 59 -13.11 -15.23 -10.65
CA THR A 59 -11.84 -15.40 -9.96
C THR A 59 -10.71 -15.57 -10.96
N MET A 60 -9.59 -14.90 -10.72
CA MET A 60 -8.38 -14.92 -11.54
C MET A 60 -7.17 -15.23 -10.64
N GLY A 61 -6.32 -16.15 -11.10
CA GLY A 61 -4.98 -16.33 -10.51
C GLY A 61 -3.98 -15.37 -11.16
N MET A 62 -3.06 -14.84 -10.36
CA MET A 62 -2.01 -13.92 -10.81
C MET A 62 -0.66 -14.28 -10.20
N LYS A 63 0.39 -14.22 -11.01
CA LYS A 63 1.77 -14.12 -10.55
C LYS A 63 2.20 -12.65 -10.60
N TYR A 64 2.90 -12.19 -9.58
CA TYR A 64 3.36 -10.81 -9.48
C TYR A 64 4.81 -10.76 -9.00
N GLN A 65 5.58 -9.89 -9.62
CA GLN A 65 6.97 -9.61 -9.28
C GLN A 65 7.21 -8.11 -9.29
N GLU A 66 7.92 -7.61 -8.28
CA GLU A 66 8.21 -6.19 -8.12
C GLU A 66 9.66 -5.96 -7.70
N MET A 67 10.26 -4.91 -8.23
CA MET A 67 11.48 -4.26 -7.76
C MET A 67 11.16 -2.82 -7.36
N ARG A 68 10.83 -2.60 -6.10
CA ARG A 68 10.29 -1.33 -5.57
C ARG A 68 11.20 -0.13 -5.86
N LYS A 69 12.47 -0.21 -5.46
CA LYS A 69 13.43 0.89 -5.67
C LYS A 69 13.65 1.21 -7.14
N ALA A 70 13.56 0.22 -8.01
CA ALA A 70 13.69 0.40 -9.45
C ALA A 70 12.37 0.82 -10.12
N ARG A 71 11.25 0.89 -9.37
CA ARG A 71 9.89 1.19 -9.87
C ARG A 71 9.52 0.29 -11.04
N LYS A 72 9.71 -1.02 -10.88
CA LYS A 72 9.40 -2.03 -11.90
C LYS A 72 8.51 -3.11 -11.31
N SER A 73 7.46 -3.47 -12.05
CA SER A 73 6.70 -4.67 -11.72
C SER A 73 6.25 -5.42 -12.96
N PHE A 74 5.98 -6.69 -12.78
CA PHE A 74 5.48 -7.59 -13.80
C PHE A 74 4.39 -8.46 -13.20
N ALA A 75 3.22 -8.48 -13.85
CA ALA A 75 2.10 -9.33 -13.47
C ALA A 75 1.70 -10.23 -14.65
N GLU A 76 1.34 -11.47 -14.36
CA GLU A 76 0.80 -12.41 -15.33
C GLU A 76 -0.45 -13.08 -14.78
N ILE A 77 -1.56 -13.01 -15.53
CA ILE A 77 -2.78 -13.74 -15.20
C ILE A 77 -2.59 -15.19 -15.61
N THR A 78 -2.75 -16.11 -14.66
CA THR A 78 -2.49 -17.54 -14.85
C THR A 78 -3.76 -18.36 -15.00
N SER A 79 -4.89 -17.85 -14.54
CA SER A 79 -6.21 -18.49 -14.63
C SER A 79 -7.35 -17.45 -14.61
N PRO A 80 -8.56 -17.78 -15.07
CA PRO A 80 -8.93 -18.96 -15.83
C PRO A 80 -8.38 -18.91 -17.26
N ARG A 81 -8.48 -20.01 -18.01
CA ARG A 81 -7.93 -20.13 -19.38
C ARG A 81 -8.30 -18.98 -20.31
N LYS A 82 -9.52 -18.44 -20.16
CA LYS A 82 -9.99 -17.30 -21.01
C LYS A 82 -9.23 -15.98 -20.74
N ASP A 83 -8.66 -15.81 -19.57
CA ASP A 83 -7.95 -14.62 -19.12
C ASP A 83 -6.43 -14.86 -19.01
N ALA A 84 -5.99 -16.13 -18.99
CA ALA A 84 -4.59 -16.51 -18.85
C ALA A 84 -3.72 -15.93 -19.95
N GLY A 85 -2.47 -15.57 -19.61
CA GLY A 85 -1.49 -14.98 -20.53
C GLY A 85 -1.65 -13.46 -20.70
N ASN A 86 -2.70 -12.81 -20.14
CA ASN A 86 -2.66 -11.36 -20.00
C ASN A 86 -1.50 -10.98 -19.10
N ARG A 87 -0.65 -10.08 -19.57
CA ARG A 87 0.56 -9.65 -18.84
C ARG A 87 0.62 -8.14 -18.76
N PHE A 88 1.12 -7.68 -17.64
CA PHE A 88 1.29 -6.26 -17.36
C PHE A 88 2.74 -6.00 -16.98
N LEU A 89 3.34 -5.00 -17.60
CA LEU A 89 4.67 -4.51 -17.28
C LEU A 89 4.57 -3.07 -16.83
N MET A 90 5.22 -2.75 -15.72
CA MET A 90 5.39 -1.38 -15.24
C MET A 90 6.87 -1.04 -15.16
N ILE A 91 7.23 0.13 -15.67
CA ILE A 91 8.57 0.72 -15.57
C ILE A 91 8.41 2.23 -15.33
N GLY A 92 8.79 2.69 -14.15
CA GLY A 92 8.52 4.07 -13.73
C GLY A 92 7.03 4.35 -13.73
N ASP A 93 6.60 5.38 -14.48
CA ASP A 93 5.18 5.75 -14.64
C ASP A 93 4.52 5.11 -15.86
N GLY A 94 5.27 4.32 -16.62
CA GLY A 94 4.76 3.64 -17.81
C GLY A 94 4.14 2.28 -17.48
N MET A 95 2.98 2.00 -18.05
CA MET A 95 2.31 0.71 -17.96
C MET A 95 2.00 0.17 -19.35
N TRP A 96 2.26 -1.11 -19.57
CA TRP A 96 1.95 -1.85 -20.80
C TRP A 96 1.16 -3.10 -20.45
N HIS A 97 0.14 -3.35 -21.26
CA HIS A 97 -0.70 -4.55 -21.16
C HIS A 97 -0.56 -5.38 -22.45
N TYR A 98 -0.10 -6.60 -22.35
CA TYR A 98 -0.12 -7.58 -23.44
C TYR A 98 -1.43 -8.37 -23.38
N VAL A 99 -2.17 -8.35 -24.49
CA VAL A 99 -3.44 -9.07 -24.66
C VAL A 99 -3.21 -10.27 -25.57
N PRO A 100 -3.14 -11.50 -25.03
CA PRO A 100 -2.75 -12.68 -25.81
C PRO A 100 -3.74 -13.03 -26.95
N LYS A 101 -5.03 -12.77 -26.76
CA LYS A 101 -6.06 -13.05 -27.79
C LYS A 101 -5.83 -12.33 -29.10
N ILE A 102 -5.32 -11.12 -29.05
CA ILE A 102 -5.07 -10.28 -30.24
C ILE A 102 -3.58 -10.10 -30.49
N GLN A 103 -2.72 -10.73 -29.66
CA GLN A 103 -1.25 -10.67 -29.73
C GLN A 103 -0.71 -9.22 -29.78
N GLN A 104 -1.34 -8.30 -29.06
CA GLN A 104 -0.97 -6.89 -29.05
C GLN A 104 -0.52 -6.43 -27.67
N THR A 105 0.42 -5.50 -27.67
CA THR A 105 0.83 -4.74 -26.49
C THR A 105 0.24 -3.35 -26.56
N ILE A 106 -0.54 -2.98 -25.55
CA ILE A 106 -1.19 -1.69 -25.41
C ILE A 106 -0.45 -0.91 -24.34
N LYS A 107 0.06 0.28 -24.67
CA LYS A 107 0.56 1.21 -23.68
C LYS A 107 -0.63 1.93 -23.03
N ILE A 108 -0.75 1.85 -21.72
CA ILE A 108 -1.81 2.53 -20.97
C ILE A 108 -1.48 4.02 -20.91
N SER A 109 -2.34 4.83 -21.51
CA SER A 109 -2.18 6.29 -21.50
C SER A 109 -2.64 6.91 -20.16
N PRO A 110 -2.23 8.14 -19.82
CA PRO A 110 -2.71 8.83 -18.63
C PRO A 110 -4.24 8.90 -18.52
N SER A 111 -4.95 9.06 -19.65
CA SER A 111 -6.42 9.07 -19.70
C SER A 111 -7.07 7.72 -19.35
N MET A 112 -6.32 6.62 -19.44
CA MET A 112 -6.77 5.28 -19.09
C MET A 112 -6.47 4.89 -17.64
N MET A 113 -5.77 5.72 -16.88
CA MET A 113 -5.33 5.35 -15.51
C MET A 113 -6.50 5.10 -14.57
N LEU A 114 -7.60 5.83 -14.69
CA LEU A 114 -8.82 5.61 -13.88
C LEU A 114 -9.68 4.44 -14.36
N GLN A 115 -9.37 3.85 -15.52
CA GLN A 115 -10.12 2.69 -16.00
C GLN A 115 -9.87 1.48 -15.10
N SER A 116 -10.90 0.63 -15.05
CA SER A 116 -10.88 -0.62 -14.29
C SER A 116 -9.77 -1.56 -14.80
N TRP A 117 -8.87 -1.97 -13.92
CA TRP A 117 -7.88 -2.99 -14.22
C TRP A 117 -8.54 -4.37 -14.30
N MET A 118 -8.49 -5.00 -15.46
CA MET A 118 -9.08 -6.33 -15.72
C MET A 118 -10.56 -6.46 -15.31
N GLY A 119 -11.33 -5.36 -15.33
CA GLY A 119 -12.74 -5.35 -14.92
C GLY A 119 -12.97 -5.44 -13.40
N SER A 120 -11.90 -5.33 -12.61
CA SER A 120 -11.93 -5.27 -11.15
C SER A 120 -12.34 -3.88 -10.64
N ASP A 121 -12.41 -3.70 -9.32
CA ASP A 121 -12.61 -2.40 -8.69
C ASP A 121 -11.30 -1.65 -8.40
N PHE A 122 -10.17 -2.28 -8.71
CA PHE A 122 -8.89 -1.61 -8.83
C PHE A 122 -8.82 -0.89 -10.19
N SER A 123 -8.26 0.30 -10.21
CA SER A 123 -7.92 1.03 -11.43
C SER A 123 -6.49 0.72 -11.88
N ASN A 124 -6.16 1.06 -13.12
CA ASN A 124 -4.76 1.00 -13.56
C ASN A 124 -3.86 1.86 -12.66
N ASP A 125 -4.34 3.01 -12.21
CA ASP A 125 -3.60 3.90 -11.30
C ASP A 125 -3.29 3.24 -9.95
N ASP A 126 -4.22 2.49 -9.37
CA ASP A 126 -3.97 1.77 -8.12
C ASP A 126 -2.83 0.76 -8.26
N ILE A 127 -2.74 0.11 -9.43
CA ILE A 127 -1.70 -0.88 -9.70
C ILE A 127 -0.34 -0.21 -9.96
N VAL A 128 -0.32 0.94 -10.68
CA VAL A 128 0.91 1.65 -11.05
C VAL A 128 1.48 2.47 -9.90
N LYS A 129 0.61 3.18 -9.15
CA LYS A 129 1.03 4.20 -8.19
C LYS A 129 0.96 3.75 -6.73
N GLU A 130 0.86 2.47 -6.49
CA GLU A 130 0.79 1.92 -5.13
C GLU A 130 1.92 2.41 -4.20
N SER A 131 3.11 2.70 -4.77
CA SER A 131 4.25 3.23 -4.01
C SER A 131 4.33 4.76 -3.95
N SER A 132 3.42 5.49 -4.61
CA SER A 132 3.50 6.95 -4.73
C SER A 132 3.01 7.70 -3.48
N ILE A 133 2.28 7.05 -2.60
CA ILE A 133 1.67 7.69 -1.41
C ILE A 133 2.69 8.39 -0.49
N LEU A 134 3.95 7.95 -0.47
CA LEU A 134 5.02 8.59 0.29
C LEU A 134 5.64 9.81 -0.40
N HIS A 135 5.61 9.84 -1.74
CA HIS A 135 6.31 10.86 -2.52
C HIS A 135 5.39 11.95 -3.04
N ASP A 136 4.18 11.58 -3.46
CA ASP A 136 3.25 12.48 -4.15
C ASP A 136 2.28 13.19 -3.21
N TYR A 137 2.23 12.77 -1.93
CA TYR A 137 1.34 13.33 -0.93
C TYR A 137 2.10 13.97 0.24
N THR A 138 1.45 14.93 0.88
CA THR A 138 1.76 15.39 2.23
C THR A 138 0.96 14.55 3.23
N HIS A 139 1.43 14.44 4.48
CA HIS A 139 0.88 13.53 5.49
C HIS A 139 0.58 14.30 6.76
N LYS A 140 -0.68 14.32 7.18
CA LYS A 140 -1.14 14.94 8.42
C LYS A 140 -1.71 13.87 9.35
N LEU A 141 -1.08 13.67 10.51
CA LEU A 141 -1.66 12.83 11.56
C LEU A 141 -2.93 13.50 12.11
N LEU A 142 -4.06 12.81 12.04
CA LEU A 142 -5.35 13.27 12.59
C LEU A 142 -5.61 12.72 14.00
N GLY A 143 -4.70 11.89 14.55
CA GLY A 143 -4.83 11.25 15.84
C GLY A 143 -5.18 9.77 15.76
N ASN A 144 -5.52 9.19 16.91
CA ASN A 144 -5.93 7.79 17.02
C ASN A 144 -7.43 7.62 16.77
N ALA A 145 -7.81 6.45 16.29
CA ALA A 145 -9.20 6.08 16.03
C ALA A 145 -9.38 4.56 16.17
N LYS A 146 -10.61 4.08 15.97
CA LYS A 146 -10.90 2.66 15.75
C LYS A 146 -11.36 2.45 14.30
N ALA A 147 -10.81 1.44 13.64
CA ALA A 147 -11.23 1.03 12.30
C ALA A 147 -11.09 -0.48 12.16
N GLU A 148 -12.09 -1.14 11.54
CA GLU A 148 -12.11 -2.59 11.28
C GLU A 148 -11.75 -3.44 12.53
N GLY A 149 -12.19 -3.00 13.73
CA GLY A 149 -11.92 -3.67 15.00
C GLY A 149 -10.54 -3.44 15.62
N HIS A 150 -9.72 -2.58 15.05
CA HIS A 150 -8.36 -2.26 15.52
C HIS A 150 -8.23 -0.82 16.04
N ASP A 151 -7.33 -0.61 16.99
CA ASP A 151 -6.83 0.72 17.32
C ASP A 151 -5.85 1.16 16.24
N VAL A 152 -6.06 2.33 15.66
CA VAL A 152 -5.32 2.80 14.48
C VAL A 152 -4.87 4.24 14.62
N TYR A 153 -3.75 4.57 13.99
CA TYR A 153 -3.42 5.92 13.57
C TYR A 153 -4.25 6.28 12.34
N ARG A 154 -4.84 7.47 12.34
CA ARG A 154 -5.53 8.02 11.17
C ARG A 154 -4.70 9.14 10.57
N VAL A 155 -4.28 8.97 9.34
CA VAL A 155 -3.44 9.93 8.61
C VAL A 155 -4.18 10.41 7.37
N GLU A 156 -4.23 11.73 7.18
CA GLU A 156 -4.73 12.36 5.97
C GLU A 156 -3.57 12.58 5.00
N LEU A 157 -3.73 12.10 3.77
CA LEU A 157 -2.81 12.30 2.67
C LEU A 157 -3.45 13.29 1.69
N THR A 158 -2.78 14.40 1.44
CA THR A 158 -3.21 15.43 0.48
C THR A 158 -2.18 15.53 -0.63
N PRO A 159 -2.58 15.54 -1.92
CA PRO A 159 -1.66 15.66 -3.05
C PRO A 159 -0.76 16.88 -2.91
N LYS A 160 0.50 16.75 -3.29
CA LYS A 160 1.38 17.89 -3.51
C LYS A 160 0.95 18.65 -4.77
N LYS A 161 1.28 19.92 -4.86
CA LYS A 161 0.82 20.83 -5.93
C LYS A 161 1.04 20.31 -7.35
N ASP A 162 2.19 19.66 -7.58
CA ASP A 162 2.60 19.19 -8.91
C ASP A 162 2.52 17.66 -9.05
N ALA A 163 1.84 16.98 -8.11
CA ALA A 163 1.71 15.53 -8.13
C ALA A 163 0.67 15.10 -9.18
N ALA A 164 1.10 14.27 -10.13
CA ALA A 164 0.23 13.69 -11.15
C ALA A 164 -0.57 12.51 -10.57
N VAL A 165 -1.47 12.77 -9.60
CA VAL A 165 -2.30 11.79 -8.92
C VAL A 165 -3.78 12.03 -9.18
N VAL A 166 -4.60 11.02 -8.96
CA VAL A 166 -6.04 11.05 -9.28
C VAL A 166 -6.93 11.26 -8.05
N TRP A 167 -6.36 11.08 -6.85
CA TRP A 167 -7.12 11.21 -5.60
C TRP A 167 -6.86 12.57 -4.96
N GLY A 168 -7.91 13.34 -4.74
CA GLY A 168 -7.82 14.64 -4.07
C GLY A 168 -7.51 14.50 -2.57
N LYS A 169 -7.81 13.35 -1.97
CA LYS A 169 -7.46 13.00 -0.60
C LYS A 169 -7.49 11.49 -0.39
N ILE A 170 -6.61 10.99 0.49
CA ILE A 170 -6.69 9.62 1.01
C ILE A 170 -6.70 9.71 2.54
N LEU A 171 -7.61 8.99 3.21
CA LEU A 171 -7.50 8.71 4.63
C LEU A 171 -6.88 7.33 4.79
N TYR A 172 -5.75 7.29 5.47
CA TYR A 172 -4.95 6.09 5.69
C TYR A 172 -5.04 5.68 7.15
N TYR A 173 -5.28 4.39 7.39
CA TYR A 173 -5.44 3.82 8.72
C TYR A 173 -4.45 2.68 8.92
N ALA A 174 -3.51 2.85 9.86
CA ALA A 174 -2.51 1.85 10.24
C ALA A 174 -2.67 1.45 11.70
N ARG A 175 -2.52 0.18 12.04
CA ARG A 175 -2.61 -0.30 13.43
C ARG A 175 -1.56 0.39 14.30
N THR A 176 -1.94 0.76 15.52
CA THR A 176 -1.01 1.38 16.46
C THR A 176 0.04 0.40 16.98
N SER A 177 -0.25 -0.89 17.00
CA SER A 177 0.61 -1.94 17.56
C SER A 177 1.81 -2.29 16.67
N ASP A 178 1.65 -2.26 15.33
CA ASP A 178 2.63 -2.80 14.39
C ASP A 178 2.64 -2.09 13.03
N PHE A 179 1.91 -0.99 12.90
CA PHE A 179 1.78 -0.17 11.70
C PHE A 179 1.17 -0.89 10.48
N LEU A 180 0.62 -2.09 10.61
CA LEU A 180 0.00 -2.78 9.48
C LEU A 180 -1.20 -2.00 8.95
N PRO A 181 -1.34 -1.83 7.62
CA PRO A 181 -2.47 -1.12 7.04
C PRO A 181 -3.77 -1.88 7.31
N VAL A 182 -4.83 -1.14 7.63
CA VAL A 182 -6.15 -1.68 7.93
C VAL A 182 -7.17 -1.20 6.92
N LYS A 183 -7.09 0.09 6.54
CA LYS A 183 -8.07 0.72 5.68
C LYS A 183 -7.48 1.91 4.95
N GLN A 184 -7.96 2.14 3.72
CA GLN A 184 -7.73 3.39 2.99
C GLN A 184 -9.05 3.84 2.36
N GLU A 185 -9.35 5.12 2.47
CA GLU A 185 -10.53 5.75 1.87
C GLU A 185 -10.07 6.77 0.83
N PHE A 186 -10.54 6.61 -0.40
CA PHE A 186 -10.11 7.42 -1.55
C PHE A 186 -11.20 8.42 -1.94
N PHE A 187 -10.86 9.69 -1.92
CA PHE A 187 -11.76 10.79 -2.22
C PHE A 187 -11.38 11.49 -3.52
N SER A 188 -12.39 11.94 -4.26
CA SER A 188 -12.17 12.80 -5.42
C SER A 188 -11.64 14.19 -4.98
N GLU A 189 -11.25 15.02 -5.95
CA GLU A 189 -10.88 16.42 -5.74
C GLU A 189 -12.00 17.24 -5.07
N HIS A 190 -13.27 16.86 -5.28
CA HIS A 190 -14.43 17.49 -4.66
C HIS A 190 -14.78 16.91 -3.28
N GLY A 191 -13.91 16.11 -2.67
CA GLY A 191 -14.10 15.52 -1.35
C GLY A 191 -15.16 14.41 -1.26
N VAL A 192 -15.59 13.86 -2.41
CA VAL A 192 -16.56 12.75 -2.46
C VAL A 192 -15.84 11.42 -2.33
N LEU A 193 -16.25 10.57 -1.37
CA LEU A 193 -15.74 9.20 -1.23
C LEU A 193 -16.04 8.40 -2.50
N ARG A 194 -15.01 7.82 -3.10
CA ARG A 194 -15.12 7.06 -4.36
C ARG A 194 -14.99 5.56 -4.14
N LYS A 195 -14.08 5.14 -3.28
CA LYS A 195 -13.86 3.73 -2.95
C LYS A 195 -13.12 3.59 -1.62
N THR A 196 -13.19 2.39 -1.05
CA THR A 196 -12.50 1.99 0.17
C THR A 196 -11.70 0.72 -0.09
N LEU A 197 -10.45 0.69 0.34
CA LEU A 197 -9.62 -0.52 0.45
C LEU A 197 -9.61 -0.93 1.92
N THR A 198 -10.00 -2.17 2.22
CA THR A 198 -9.91 -2.78 3.56
C THR A 198 -8.89 -3.89 3.53
N CYS A 199 -8.01 -3.94 4.53
CA CYS A 199 -6.98 -4.96 4.71
C CYS A 199 -7.37 -5.84 5.91
N SER A 200 -7.37 -7.15 5.75
CA SER A 200 -7.79 -8.09 6.78
C SER A 200 -7.02 -9.41 6.70
N ASP A 201 -7.35 -10.34 7.61
CA ASP A 201 -6.72 -11.66 7.69
C ASP A 201 -5.20 -11.56 7.81
N PHE A 202 -4.75 -11.04 8.96
CA PHE A 202 -3.34 -10.83 9.25
C PHE A 202 -2.65 -12.15 9.61
N ARG A 203 -1.72 -12.60 8.76
CA ARG A 203 -0.99 -13.87 8.94
C ARG A 203 0.51 -13.69 8.72
N VAL A 204 1.29 -14.62 9.26
CA VAL A 204 2.72 -14.69 8.94
C VAL A 204 2.89 -15.36 7.58
N MET A 205 3.42 -14.59 6.61
CA MET A 205 3.77 -15.07 5.27
C MET A 205 5.13 -14.49 4.87
N GLY A 206 5.99 -15.30 4.29
CA GLY A 206 7.34 -14.86 3.91
C GLY A 206 8.19 -14.33 5.08
N GLY A 207 7.92 -14.81 6.32
CA GLY A 207 8.62 -14.40 7.54
C GLY A 207 8.14 -13.08 8.16
N ARG A 208 7.01 -12.51 7.69
CA ARG A 208 6.42 -11.26 8.23
C ARG A 208 4.92 -11.41 8.44
N THR A 209 4.39 -10.75 9.45
CA THR A 209 2.93 -10.55 9.54
C THR A 209 2.50 -9.54 8.49
N ILE A 210 1.56 -9.92 7.63
CA ILE A 210 0.97 -9.05 6.61
C ILE A 210 -0.54 -9.26 6.56
N PRO A 211 -1.33 -8.29 6.09
CA PRO A 211 -2.70 -8.57 5.67
C PRO A 211 -2.65 -9.48 4.44
N VAL A 212 -3.45 -10.52 4.43
CA VAL A 212 -3.54 -11.48 3.33
C VAL A 212 -4.67 -11.11 2.38
N VAL A 213 -5.72 -10.48 2.89
CA VAL A 213 -6.92 -10.11 2.14
C VAL A 213 -7.02 -8.60 1.98
N TYR A 214 -7.12 -8.16 0.73
CA TYR A 214 -7.33 -6.76 0.33
C TYR A 214 -8.67 -6.66 -0.40
N LYS A 215 -9.65 -5.98 0.19
CA LYS A 215 -10.97 -5.78 -0.40
C LYS A 215 -11.14 -4.34 -0.86
N MET A 216 -11.29 -4.15 -2.17
CA MET A 216 -11.63 -2.86 -2.79
C MET A 216 -13.12 -2.78 -3.04
N GLN A 217 -13.78 -1.76 -2.52
CA GLN A 217 -15.21 -1.54 -2.68
C GLN A 217 -15.51 -0.11 -3.12
N PRO A 218 -16.10 0.09 -4.31
CA PRO A 218 -16.59 1.39 -4.75
C PRO A 218 -17.74 1.89 -3.85
N ALA A 219 -17.74 3.18 -3.53
CA ALA A 219 -18.76 3.78 -2.69
C ALA A 219 -20.15 3.69 -3.36
N GLY A 220 -21.16 3.32 -2.58
CA GLY A 220 -22.56 3.25 -3.03
C GLY A 220 -22.83 2.14 -4.07
N LYS A 221 -21.92 1.19 -4.28
CA LYS A 221 -22.12 0.08 -5.23
C LYS A 221 -22.14 -1.27 -4.51
N ASP A 222 -23.07 -2.13 -4.94
CA ASP A 222 -23.17 -3.52 -4.48
C ASP A 222 -22.26 -4.43 -5.34
N ARG A 223 -20.96 -4.13 -5.28
CA ARG A 223 -19.88 -4.92 -5.90
C ARG A 223 -18.59 -4.66 -5.16
N TYR A 224 -17.67 -5.61 -5.22
CA TYR A 224 -16.33 -5.46 -4.67
C TYR A 224 -15.34 -6.43 -5.34
N THR A 225 -14.07 -6.11 -5.20
CA THR A 225 -12.98 -7.01 -5.59
C THR A 225 -12.17 -7.37 -4.37
N VAL A 226 -11.90 -8.67 -4.20
CA VAL A 226 -10.97 -9.20 -3.19
C VAL A 226 -9.71 -9.66 -3.90
N MET A 227 -8.56 -9.21 -3.42
CA MET A 227 -7.25 -9.77 -3.76
C MET A 227 -6.71 -10.49 -2.53
N GLU A 228 -6.43 -11.78 -2.68
CA GLU A 228 -5.89 -12.63 -1.62
C GLU A 228 -4.46 -13.06 -1.97
N THR A 229 -3.53 -12.86 -1.07
CA THR A 229 -2.15 -13.35 -1.19
C THR A 229 -2.11 -14.85 -0.92
N LYS A 230 -1.73 -15.65 -1.90
CA LYS A 230 -1.58 -17.12 -1.76
C LYS A 230 -0.15 -17.52 -1.39
N SER A 231 0.84 -16.82 -1.92
CA SER A 231 2.24 -16.97 -1.54
C SER A 231 2.98 -15.66 -1.74
N ILE A 232 4.02 -15.42 -0.93
CA ILE A 232 4.87 -14.22 -1.06
C ILE A 232 6.29 -14.55 -0.60
N THR A 233 7.26 -14.03 -1.34
CA THR A 233 8.67 -14.04 -0.98
C THR A 233 9.16 -12.61 -1.00
N PHE A 234 9.63 -12.14 0.14
CA PHE A 234 10.28 -10.84 0.29
C PHE A 234 11.76 -10.92 -0.05
N ASN A 235 12.31 -9.83 -0.57
CA ASN A 235 13.70 -9.73 -1.04
C ASN A 235 14.05 -10.83 -2.05
N ALA A 236 13.10 -11.17 -2.91
CA ALA A 236 13.27 -12.19 -3.94
C ALA A 236 14.36 -11.80 -4.95
N GLY A 237 15.19 -12.76 -5.35
CA GLY A 237 16.21 -12.59 -6.40
C GLY A 237 15.57 -12.58 -7.79
N ILE A 238 15.03 -11.43 -8.24
CA ILE A 238 14.33 -11.32 -9.52
C ILE A 238 15.30 -10.84 -10.59
N PRO A 239 15.53 -11.62 -11.67
CA PRO A 239 16.38 -11.18 -12.78
C PRO A 239 15.80 -9.97 -13.49
N SER A 240 16.62 -8.97 -13.83
CA SER A 240 16.16 -7.74 -14.49
C SER A 240 15.46 -7.96 -15.82
N ARG A 241 15.77 -9.05 -16.53
CA ARG A 241 15.11 -9.45 -17.79
C ARG A 241 13.60 -9.68 -17.66
N VAL A 242 13.10 -9.96 -16.45
CA VAL A 242 11.66 -10.09 -16.18
C VAL A 242 10.93 -8.80 -16.54
N PHE A 243 11.53 -7.66 -16.27
CA PHE A 243 10.95 -6.34 -16.47
C PHE A 243 11.33 -5.76 -17.84
N SER A 244 10.95 -6.44 -18.91
CA SER A 244 11.24 -6.03 -20.28
C SER A 244 10.05 -6.23 -21.21
N LEU A 245 9.95 -5.42 -22.26
CA LEU A 245 8.94 -5.58 -23.33
C LEU A 245 9.08 -6.92 -24.04
N GLN A 246 10.31 -7.43 -24.17
CA GLN A 246 10.57 -8.75 -24.74
C GLN A 246 9.93 -9.86 -23.89
N ASN A 247 10.05 -9.80 -22.55
CA ASN A 247 9.42 -10.78 -21.67
C ASN A 247 7.89 -10.63 -21.66
N LEU A 248 7.37 -9.40 -21.82
CA LEU A 248 5.94 -9.13 -21.89
C LEU A 248 5.28 -9.88 -23.03
N THR A 249 5.92 -9.96 -24.20
CA THR A 249 5.40 -10.59 -25.44
C THR A 249 5.86 -12.03 -25.65
N LYS A 250 6.68 -12.59 -24.76
CA LYS A 250 7.22 -13.94 -24.89
C LYS A 250 6.10 -14.98 -24.99
N ARG A 251 6.16 -15.84 -25.99
CA ARG A 251 5.27 -17.00 -26.21
C ARG A 251 5.64 -18.16 -25.31
#